data_f74e0ef16837442eb6c46ec1789cc775
#
_entry.id   f74e0ef16837442eb6c46ec1789cc775
#
_cell.length_a   1.000
_cell.length_b   1.000
_cell.length_c   1.000
_cell.angle_alpha   90.00
_cell.angle_beta   90.00
_cell.angle_gamma   90.00
#
_symmetry.space_group_name_H-M   'P 1'
#
loop_
_entity.id
_entity.type
_entity.pdbx_description
1 polymer ?
#
loop_
_entity_poly.entity_id
_entity_poly.type
_entity_poly.pdbx_seq_one_letter_code
_entity_poly.pdbx_strand_id
1 'polypeptide(L)'
;MELLHLQNRLQNIYELEMNHCIDDYLITDLKMADARLQAAVNSRESLLVCQENDDLFLSLYLQHEILENLKFNGPGIHIHKGNINDFCLALEGTSHFVYLIWNASFQRSVTRLEMEIQAEIDKFIILSKYACQKHLRPLSAQLRSLLFESVQYRAGLSDLEYRRYRDANFFAAKYCRFLESRNYLRDGLEQDLLKELRRFYRLNLKDKLRRINYLH
;
A
#
# COMPACT_ATOMS: atom_id res chain seq x y z
N MET A 1 7.42 11.89 -9.96
CA MET A 1 6.08 11.22 -9.88
C MET A 1 5.35 11.86 -8.72
N GLU A 2 4.11 12.19 -8.88
CA GLU A 2 3.27 12.82 -7.85
C GLU A 2 2.48 11.76 -7.11
N LEU A 3 2.33 11.88 -5.79
CA LEU A 3 1.55 10.93 -4.97
C LEU A 3 0.09 10.89 -5.39
N LEU A 4 -0.45 12.01 -5.82
CA LEU A 4 -1.80 12.10 -6.39
C LEU A 4 -2.01 11.13 -7.56
N HIS A 5 -0.97 10.86 -8.36
CA HIS A 5 -1.07 9.85 -9.43
C HIS A 5 -1.24 8.42 -8.87
N LEU A 6 -0.56 8.09 -7.78
CA LEU A 6 -0.74 6.80 -7.08
C LEU A 6 -2.11 6.71 -6.44
N GLN A 7 -2.56 7.78 -5.77
CA GLN A 7 -3.90 7.87 -5.21
C GLN A 7 -4.96 7.61 -6.29
N ASN A 8 -4.91 8.32 -7.40
CA ASN A 8 -5.86 8.16 -8.51
C ASN A 8 -5.85 6.73 -9.07
N ARG A 9 -4.68 6.07 -9.15
CA ARG A 9 -4.59 4.68 -9.58
C ARG A 9 -5.30 3.73 -8.62
N LEU A 10 -5.10 3.89 -7.31
CA LEU A 10 -5.78 3.07 -6.30
C LEU A 10 -7.29 3.33 -6.31
N GLN A 11 -7.72 4.59 -6.39
CA GLN A 11 -9.13 4.94 -6.51
C GLN A 11 -9.79 4.26 -7.74
N ASN A 12 -9.13 4.28 -8.89
CA ASN A 12 -9.64 3.63 -10.11
C ASN A 12 -9.69 2.10 -9.98
N ILE A 13 -8.67 1.47 -9.39
CA ILE A 13 -8.65 0.01 -9.17
C ILE A 13 -9.83 -0.41 -8.31
N TYR A 14 -10.04 0.29 -7.19
CA TYR A 14 -11.03 -0.08 -6.18
C TYR A 14 -12.40 0.60 -6.34
N GLU A 15 -12.58 1.48 -7.34
CA GLU A 15 -13.78 2.31 -7.53
C GLU A 15 -14.13 3.07 -6.26
N LEU A 16 -13.22 3.95 -5.84
CA LEU A 16 -13.38 4.75 -4.63
C LEU A 16 -13.64 6.22 -5.02
N GLU A 17 -14.69 6.78 -4.44
CA GLU A 17 -14.94 8.22 -4.48
C GLU A 17 -14.36 8.85 -3.20
N MET A 18 -13.46 9.80 -3.35
CA MET A 18 -12.79 10.50 -2.26
C MET A 18 -12.63 11.98 -2.62
N ASN A 19 -12.95 12.84 -1.67
CA ASN A 19 -12.80 14.30 -1.81
C ASN A 19 -11.49 14.84 -1.20
N HIS A 20 -10.63 13.94 -0.69
CA HIS A 20 -9.38 14.28 -0.03
C HIS A 20 -8.21 14.06 -0.99
N CYS A 21 -7.38 15.10 -1.17
CA CYS A 21 -6.15 15.01 -1.95
C CYS A 21 -4.99 14.67 -1.02
N ILE A 22 -4.21 13.64 -1.35
CA ILE A 22 -3.08 13.18 -0.53
C ILE A 22 -2.03 14.28 -0.33
N ASP A 23 -1.87 15.19 -1.31
CA ASP A 23 -0.88 16.26 -1.26
C ASP A 23 -1.19 17.27 -0.14
N ASP A 24 -2.47 17.41 0.26
CA ASP A 24 -2.90 18.27 1.37
C ASP A 24 -2.48 17.73 2.75
N TYR A 25 -2.12 16.44 2.83
CA TYR A 25 -1.75 15.72 4.06
C TYR A 25 -0.26 15.37 4.10
N LEU A 26 0.46 15.61 3.01
CA LEU A 26 1.87 15.27 2.88
C LEU A 26 2.75 16.21 3.69
N ILE A 27 3.61 15.64 4.53
CA ILE A 27 4.68 16.36 5.21
C ILE A 27 6.02 15.67 4.97
N THR A 28 7.08 16.45 4.81
CA THR A 28 8.46 15.96 4.66
C THR A 28 9.35 16.28 5.86
N ASP A 29 8.86 17.13 6.76
CA ASP A 29 9.49 17.44 8.07
C ASP A 29 8.45 17.12 9.16
N LEU A 30 8.83 16.26 10.10
CA LEU A 30 7.98 15.89 11.24
C LEU A 30 7.64 17.08 12.16
N LYS A 31 8.42 18.17 12.11
CA LYS A 31 8.10 19.40 12.82
C LYS A 31 6.85 20.10 12.29
N MET A 32 6.46 19.79 11.06
CA MET A 32 5.22 20.30 10.45
C MET A 32 3.97 19.51 10.85
N ALA A 33 4.15 18.34 11.49
CA ALA A 33 3.02 17.58 11.98
C ALA A 33 2.26 18.35 13.05
N ASP A 34 0.94 18.24 13.05
CA ASP A 34 0.09 18.74 14.12
C ASP A 34 0.59 18.18 15.47
N ALA A 35 0.58 19.00 16.52
CA ALA A 35 1.03 18.61 17.86
C ALA A 35 0.34 17.34 18.37
N ARG A 36 -0.90 17.08 17.94
CA ARG A 36 -1.68 15.87 18.23
C ARG A 36 -1.14 14.61 17.57
N LEU A 37 -0.37 14.76 16.48
CA LEU A 37 0.21 13.67 15.68
C LEU A 37 1.64 13.34 16.09
N GLN A 38 2.17 14.00 17.15
CA GLN A 38 3.55 13.79 17.59
C GLN A 38 3.74 12.34 18.07
N ALA A 39 4.33 11.55 17.20
CA ALA A 39 4.83 10.22 17.51
C ALA A 39 6.35 10.18 17.22
N ALA A 40 7.08 9.35 17.96
CA ALA A 40 8.46 9.05 17.60
C ALA A 40 8.48 8.27 16.29
N VAL A 41 8.63 8.96 15.16
CA VAL A 41 8.70 8.35 13.84
C VAL A 41 10.15 7.97 13.57
N ASN A 42 10.43 6.67 13.56
CA ASN A 42 11.72 6.09 13.19
C ASN A 42 11.71 5.43 11.80
N SER A 43 10.78 5.84 10.93
CA SER A 43 10.64 5.29 9.58
C SER A 43 10.78 6.39 8.54
N ARG A 44 11.09 6.00 7.31
CA ARG A 44 11.17 6.89 6.15
C ARG A 44 9.78 7.25 5.60
N GLU A 45 8.77 6.49 5.96
CA GLU A 45 7.34 6.64 5.65
C GLU A 45 6.53 6.39 6.93
N SER A 46 5.49 7.19 7.18
CA SER A 46 4.51 6.90 8.24
C SER A 46 3.20 7.66 8.01
N LEU A 47 2.07 6.99 8.13
CA LEU A 47 0.79 7.64 8.28
C LEU A 47 0.55 7.94 9.76
N LEU A 48 0.63 9.23 10.13
CA LEU A 48 0.35 9.72 11.46
C LEU A 48 -1.14 9.94 11.63
N VAL A 49 -1.74 9.38 12.66
CA VAL A 49 -3.19 9.41 12.88
C VAL A 49 -3.49 9.69 14.35
N CYS A 50 -4.38 10.65 14.60
CA CYS A 50 -4.98 10.90 15.89
C CYS A 50 -6.49 11.03 15.72
N GLN A 51 -7.26 10.35 16.56
CA GLN A 51 -8.70 10.50 16.64
C GLN A 51 -9.05 11.17 17.96
N GLU A 52 -9.77 12.29 17.86
CA GLU A 52 -10.31 13.01 19.03
C GLU A 52 -11.80 13.22 18.79
N ASN A 53 -12.62 12.62 19.64
CA ASN A 53 -14.09 12.58 19.46
C ASN A 53 -14.48 12.00 18.09
N ASP A 54 -15.16 12.80 17.25
CA ASP A 54 -15.58 12.44 15.89
C ASP A 54 -14.60 12.96 14.83
N ASP A 55 -13.55 13.69 15.22
CA ASP A 55 -12.56 14.26 14.31
C ASP A 55 -11.38 13.30 14.12
N LEU A 56 -10.93 13.19 12.88
CA LEU A 56 -9.75 12.42 12.48
C LEU A 56 -8.67 13.36 11.97
N PHE A 57 -7.58 13.47 12.71
CA PHE A 57 -6.38 14.22 12.32
C PHE A 57 -5.37 13.26 11.71
N LEU A 58 -4.83 13.61 10.56
CA LEU A 58 -3.83 12.77 9.93
C LEU A 58 -2.80 13.58 9.13
N SER A 59 -1.60 13.04 9.01
CA SER A 59 -0.55 13.51 8.10
C SER A 59 0.22 12.32 7.56
N LEU A 60 0.54 12.35 6.28
CA LEU A 60 1.42 11.37 5.66
C LEU A 60 2.85 11.93 5.67
N TYR A 61 3.70 11.35 6.51
CA TYR A 61 5.12 11.64 6.48
C TYR A 61 5.82 10.78 5.43
N LEU A 62 6.54 11.44 4.53
CA LEU A 62 7.51 10.82 3.63
C LEU A 62 8.83 11.58 3.70
N GLN A 63 9.92 10.86 3.92
CA GLN A 63 11.25 11.44 3.91
C GLN A 63 11.50 12.14 2.57
N HIS A 64 12.04 13.37 2.61
CA HIS A 64 12.21 14.23 1.43
C HIS A 64 12.96 13.52 0.29
N GLU A 65 13.98 12.74 0.62
CA GLU A 65 14.80 12.01 -0.34
C GLU A 65 14.01 10.99 -1.18
N ILE A 66 12.91 10.42 -0.62
CA ILE A 66 12.00 9.54 -1.37
C ILE A 66 11.35 10.32 -2.53
N LEU A 67 10.81 11.50 -2.21
CA LEU A 67 10.13 12.32 -3.21
C LEU A 67 11.09 12.83 -4.29
N GLU A 68 12.28 13.28 -3.88
CA GLU A 68 13.33 13.70 -4.83
C GLU A 68 13.76 12.55 -5.74
N ASN A 69 14.04 11.36 -5.19
CA ASN A 69 14.39 10.21 -6.01
C ASN A 69 13.29 9.85 -7.01
N LEU A 70 12.03 9.85 -6.56
CA LEU A 70 10.90 9.52 -7.44
C LEU A 70 10.58 10.60 -8.47
N LYS A 71 10.92 11.86 -8.21
CA LYS A 71 10.80 12.95 -9.16
C LYS A 71 11.73 12.74 -10.38
N PHE A 72 12.98 12.36 -10.13
CA PHE A 72 13.97 12.19 -11.18
C PHE A 72 14.05 10.76 -11.74
N ASN A 73 13.76 9.75 -10.91
CA ASN A 73 13.86 8.33 -11.22
C ASN A 73 12.53 7.60 -11.05
N GLY A 74 11.40 8.28 -11.22
CA GLY A 74 10.09 7.67 -11.01
C GLY A 74 9.82 6.49 -11.97
N PRO A 75 8.98 5.54 -11.57
CA PRO A 75 8.73 4.30 -12.30
C PRO A 75 8.02 4.48 -13.64
N GLY A 76 7.63 5.71 -13.98
CA GLY A 76 7.14 6.06 -15.32
C GLY A 76 8.17 5.75 -16.43
N ILE A 77 9.46 5.69 -16.08
CA ILE A 77 10.55 5.39 -17.00
C ILE A 77 10.93 3.91 -16.88
N HIS A 78 11.44 3.47 -15.73
CA HIS A 78 11.80 2.07 -15.43
C HIS A 78 11.81 1.80 -13.94
N ILE A 79 11.36 0.60 -13.51
CA ILE A 79 11.57 0.09 -12.16
C ILE A 79 12.95 -0.59 -12.14
N HIS A 80 13.81 -0.15 -11.22
CA HIS A 80 15.16 -0.69 -11.03
C HIS A 80 15.57 -0.62 -9.55
N LYS A 81 16.70 -1.23 -9.19
CA LYS A 81 17.16 -1.31 -7.80
C LYS A 81 17.31 0.03 -7.09
N GLY A 82 17.53 1.11 -7.83
CA GLY A 82 17.71 2.47 -7.28
C GLY A 82 16.42 3.21 -6.95
N ASN A 83 15.25 2.75 -7.45
CA ASN A 83 13.98 3.45 -7.23
C ASN A 83 12.87 2.56 -6.64
N ILE A 84 13.00 1.24 -6.70
CA ILE A 84 11.92 0.33 -6.31
C ILE A 84 11.56 0.45 -4.82
N ASN A 85 12.55 0.61 -3.95
CA ASN A 85 12.30 0.74 -2.50
C ASN A 85 11.54 2.03 -2.18
N ASP A 86 11.97 3.16 -2.75
CA ASP A 86 11.33 4.45 -2.55
C ASP A 86 9.94 4.48 -3.17
N PHE A 87 9.75 3.81 -4.31
CA PHE A 87 8.44 3.61 -4.90
C PHE A 87 7.51 2.78 -4.00
N CYS A 88 8.01 1.68 -3.43
CA CYS A 88 7.23 0.85 -2.50
C CYS A 88 6.83 1.64 -1.24
N LEU A 89 7.73 2.48 -0.68
CA LEU A 89 7.41 3.33 0.47
C LEU A 89 6.35 4.38 0.14
N ALA A 90 6.49 5.08 -1.00
CA ALA A 90 5.49 6.05 -1.44
C ALA A 90 4.12 5.41 -1.70
N LEU A 91 4.10 4.21 -2.29
CA LEU A 91 2.88 3.46 -2.54
C LEU A 91 2.26 2.92 -1.24
N GLU A 92 3.06 2.48 -0.28
CA GLU A 92 2.62 2.04 1.05
C GLU A 92 1.90 3.18 1.77
N GLY A 93 2.54 4.35 1.89
CA GLY A 93 1.91 5.52 2.51
C GLY A 93 0.64 5.97 1.77
N THR A 94 0.66 5.94 0.43
CA THR A 94 -0.54 6.26 -0.36
C THR A 94 -1.66 5.23 -0.13
N SER A 95 -1.34 3.95 -0.06
CA SER A 95 -2.31 2.88 0.24
C SER A 95 -2.92 3.05 1.62
N HIS A 96 -2.09 3.30 2.65
CA HIS A 96 -2.56 3.57 4.01
C HIS A 96 -3.51 4.77 4.06
N PHE A 97 -3.15 5.89 3.41
CA PHE A 97 -3.97 7.08 3.31
C PHE A 97 -5.33 6.79 2.65
N VAL A 98 -5.33 6.23 1.46
CA VAL A 98 -6.54 5.93 0.69
C VAL A 98 -7.45 4.96 1.46
N TYR A 99 -6.85 3.91 2.05
CA TYR A 99 -7.61 2.89 2.78
C TYR A 99 -8.25 3.45 4.04
N LEU A 100 -7.51 4.24 4.81
CA LEU A 100 -8.01 4.84 6.05
C LEU A 100 -9.11 5.86 5.77
N ILE A 101 -8.89 6.82 4.87
CA ILE A 101 -9.86 7.88 4.54
C ILE A 101 -11.15 7.27 3.99
N TRP A 102 -11.04 6.32 3.06
CA TRP A 102 -12.23 5.68 2.50
C TRP A 102 -13.05 4.94 3.57
N ASN A 103 -12.42 4.16 4.44
CA ASN A 103 -13.14 3.49 5.52
C ASN A 103 -13.73 4.48 6.55
N ALA A 104 -13.01 5.54 6.88
CA ALA A 104 -13.49 6.58 7.80
C ALA A 104 -14.76 7.27 7.25
N SER A 105 -14.88 7.51 5.93
CA SER A 105 -16.08 8.09 5.34
C SER A 105 -17.34 7.21 5.52
N PHE A 106 -17.18 5.93 5.81
CA PHE A 106 -18.25 4.99 6.17
C PHE A 106 -18.30 4.66 7.65
N GLN A 107 -17.61 5.43 8.51
CA GLN A 107 -17.51 5.20 9.96
C GLN A 107 -17.02 3.78 10.31
N ARG A 108 -16.14 3.22 9.51
CA ARG A 108 -15.57 1.88 9.69
C ARG A 108 -14.23 1.98 10.38
N SER A 109 -14.09 1.26 11.50
CA SER A 109 -12.80 1.12 12.15
C SER A 109 -11.85 0.27 11.31
N VAL A 110 -10.57 0.67 11.29
CA VAL A 110 -9.50 -0.01 10.55
C VAL A 110 -8.39 -0.39 11.51
N THR A 111 -7.91 -1.63 11.43
CA THR A 111 -6.75 -2.07 12.21
C THR A 111 -5.44 -1.82 11.43
N ARG A 112 -4.34 -1.64 12.18
CA ARG A 112 -3.01 -1.52 11.54
C ARG A 112 -2.67 -2.74 10.68
N LEU A 113 -2.98 -3.96 11.15
CA LEU A 113 -2.75 -5.18 10.37
C LEU A 113 -3.52 -5.16 9.04
N GLU A 114 -4.73 -4.66 9.04
CA GLU A 114 -5.57 -4.56 7.84
C GLU A 114 -4.98 -3.60 6.82
N MET A 115 -4.45 -2.45 7.27
CA MET A 115 -3.75 -1.49 6.41
C MET A 115 -2.47 -2.10 5.80
N GLU A 116 -1.67 -2.79 6.63
CA GLU A 116 -0.44 -3.44 6.14
C GLU A 116 -0.74 -4.53 5.10
N ILE A 117 -1.74 -5.39 5.34
CA ILE A 117 -2.16 -6.41 4.35
C ILE A 117 -2.56 -5.72 3.03
N GLN A 118 -3.34 -4.64 3.11
CA GLN A 118 -3.81 -3.94 1.92
C GLN A 118 -2.64 -3.29 1.17
N ALA A 119 -1.71 -2.64 1.87
CA ALA A 119 -0.56 -2.01 1.25
C ALA A 119 0.37 -3.02 0.54
N GLU A 120 0.59 -4.19 1.13
CA GLU A 120 1.35 -5.26 0.49
C GLU A 120 0.68 -5.77 -0.80
N ILE A 121 -0.64 -5.93 -0.79
CA ILE A 121 -1.41 -6.30 -1.98
C ILE A 121 -1.32 -5.20 -3.05
N ASP A 122 -1.47 -3.94 -2.66
CA ASP A 122 -1.40 -2.80 -3.59
C ASP A 122 -0.03 -2.69 -4.25
N LYS A 123 1.05 -2.89 -3.48
CA LYS A 123 2.42 -2.97 -4.03
C LYS A 123 2.52 -4.05 -5.11
N PHE A 124 2.03 -5.24 -4.82
CA PHE A 124 2.06 -6.35 -5.78
C PHE A 124 1.24 -6.05 -7.05
N ILE A 125 0.02 -5.55 -6.92
CA ILE A 125 -0.87 -5.26 -8.05
C ILE A 125 -0.31 -4.13 -8.94
N ILE A 126 0.12 -3.03 -8.33
CA ILE A 126 0.65 -1.88 -9.08
C ILE A 126 1.94 -2.27 -9.82
N LEU A 127 2.87 -2.94 -9.14
CA LEU A 127 4.13 -3.39 -9.75
C LEU A 127 3.90 -4.44 -10.85
N SER A 128 2.97 -5.36 -10.67
CA SER A 128 2.59 -6.35 -11.69
C SER A 128 2.03 -5.67 -12.94
N LYS A 129 1.16 -4.66 -12.78
CA LYS A 129 0.64 -3.87 -13.91
C LYS A 129 1.76 -3.12 -14.65
N TYR A 130 2.72 -2.54 -13.93
CA TYR A 130 3.89 -1.92 -14.56
C TYR A 130 4.73 -2.93 -15.34
N ALA A 131 4.97 -4.11 -14.77
CA ALA A 131 5.75 -5.16 -15.44
C ALA A 131 5.05 -5.66 -16.73
N CYS A 132 3.73 -5.83 -16.69
CA CYS A 132 2.95 -6.22 -17.88
C CYS A 132 2.97 -5.15 -18.96
N GLN A 133 2.74 -3.89 -18.63
CA GLN A 133 2.71 -2.77 -19.58
C GLN A 133 4.06 -2.57 -20.32
N LYS A 134 5.17 -2.92 -19.68
CA LYS A 134 6.52 -2.81 -20.25
C LYS A 134 7.01 -4.14 -20.88
N HIS A 135 6.14 -5.15 -21.01
CA HIS A 135 6.51 -6.49 -21.50
C HIS A 135 7.66 -7.15 -20.72
N LEU A 136 7.83 -6.79 -19.46
CA LEU A 136 8.87 -7.31 -18.57
C LEU A 136 8.41 -8.60 -17.87
N ARG A 137 8.05 -9.63 -18.64
CA ARG A 137 7.58 -10.92 -18.11
C ARG A 137 8.50 -11.58 -17.07
N PRO A 138 9.84 -11.52 -17.19
CA PRO A 138 10.73 -12.04 -16.15
C PRO A 138 10.54 -11.33 -14.81
N LEU A 139 10.24 -10.03 -14.82
CA LEU A 139 10.04 -9.23 -13.61
C LEU A 139 8.78 -9.65 -12.86
N SER A 140 7.69 -10.02 -13.54
CA SER A 140 6.46 -10.48 -12.88
C SER A 140 6.65 -11.75 -12.06
N ALA A 141 7.45 -12.70 -12.53
CA ALA A 141 7.80 -13.90 -11.79
C ALA A 141 8.70 -13.61 -10.57
N GLN A 142 9.55 -12.59 -10.67
CA GLN A 142 10.46 -12.18 -9.61
C GLN A 142 9.80 -11.27 -8.56
N LEU A 143 8.70 -10.58 -8.91
CA LEU A 143 8.04 -9.62 -8.02
C LEU A 143 7.57 -10.27 -6.71
N ARG A 144 7.01 -11.47 -6.78
CA ARG A 144 6.57 -12.18 -5.58
C ARG A 144 7.73 -12.49 -4.65
N SER A 145 8.83 -13.00 -5.21
CA SER A 145 10.04 -13.26 -4.42
C SER A 145 10.61 -11.97 -3.82
N LEU A 146 10.64 -10.90 -4.60
CA LEU A 146 11.12 -9.59 -4.14
C LEU A 146 10.26 -9.03 -3.00
N LEU A 147 8.93 -9.06 -3.15
CA LEU A 147 8.01 -8.44 -2.20
C LEU A 147 7.74 -9.29 -0.96
N PHE A 148 7.77 -10.62 -1.08
CA PHE A 148 7.28 -11.49 0.00
C PHE A 148 8.29 -12.49 0.54
N GLU A 149 9.32 -12.88 -0.25
CA GLU A 149 10.27 -13.92 0.17
C GLU A 149 11.61 -13.33 0.65
N SER A 150 11.97 -12.14 0.15
CA SER A 150 13.25 -11.48 0.45
C SER A 150 13.08 -10.26 1.38
N VAL A 151 11.99 -10.20 2.16
CA VAL A 151 11.68 -9.05 3.01
C VAL A 151 12.70 -8.94 4.15
N GLN A 152 13.30 -7.76 4.24
CA GLN A 152 14.14 -7.39 5.38
C GLN A 152 13.36 -6.40 6.24
N TYR A 153 12.98 -6.83 7.43
CA TYR A 153 12.37 -5.94 8.41
C TYR A 153 13.43 -5.00 9.00
N ARG A 154 13.07 -3.73 9.20
CA ARG A 154 13.98 -2.77 9.79
C ARG A 154 14.39 -3.19 11.21
N ALA A 155 15.59 -2.78 11.63
CA ALA A 155 16.02 -2.96 13.00
C ALA A 155 15.22 -2.05 13.96
N GLY A 156 15.07 -2.48 15.21
CA GLY A 156 14.44 -1.68 16.27
C GLY A 156 12.90 -1.74 16.28
N LEU A 157 12.28 -2.65 15.55
CA LEU A 157 10.85 -2.92 15.68
C LEU A 157 10.56 -3.55 17.05
N SER A 158 9.45 -3.15 17.67
CA SER A 158 8.89 -3.91 18.80
C SER A 158 8.39 -5.27 18.34
N ASP A 159 8.24 -6.22 19.27
CA ASP A 159 7.70 -7.57 18.95
C ASP A 159 6.31 -7.50 18.31
N LEU A 160 5.48 -6.54 18.72
CA LEU A 160 4.14 -6.33 18.16
C LEU A 160 4.21 -5.84 16.71
N GLU A 161 5.10 -4.90 16.40
CA GLU A 161 5.31 -4.40 15.05
C GLU A 161 5.88 -5.50 14.15
N TYR A 162 6.91 -6.21 14.62
CA TYR A 162 7.50 -7.33 13.87
C TYR A 162 6.44 -8.38 13.52
N ARG A 163 5.62 -8.81 14.50
CA ARG A 163 4.54 -9.78 14.26
C ARG A 163 3.53 -9.23 13.25
N ARG A 164 3.14 -7.96 13.38
CA ARG A 164 2.19 -7.32 12.45
C ARG A 164 2.71 -7.35 11.01
N TYR A 165 3.94 -6.90 10.77
CA TYR A 165 4.53 -6.89 9.42
C TYR A 165 4.71 -8.31 8.87
N ARG A 166 5.18 -9.25 9.69
CA ARG A 166 5.30 -10.66 9.29
C ARG A 166 3.96 -11.26 8.90
N ASP A 167 2.93 -11.04 9.70
CA ASP A 167 1.60 -11.59 9.47
C ASP A 167 0.95 -10.91 8.24
N ALA A 168 1.12 -9.60 8.06
CA ALA A 168 0.68 -8.88 6.87
C ALA A 168 1.31 -9.44 5.60
N ASN A 169 2.63 -9.61 5.60
CA ASN A 169 3.38 -10.19 4.49
C ASN A 169 2.89 -11.61 4.17
N PHE A 170 2.71 -12.47 5.18
CA PHE A 170 2.21 -13.83 5.01
C PHE A 170 0.83 -13.88 4.36
N PHE A 171 -0.12 -13.08 4.86
CA PHE A 171 -1.49 -13.07 4.34
C PHE A 171 -1.54 -12.46 2.94
N ALA A 172 -0.83 -11.37 2.70
CA ALA A 172 -0.75 -10.75 1.39
C ALA A 172 -0.11 -11.68 0.35
N ALA A 173 1.00 -12.35 0.69
CA ALA A 173 1.64 -13.34 -0.18
C ALA A 173 0.70 -14.47 -0.58
N LYS A 174 -0.09 -14.99 0.38
CA LYS A 174 -1.08 -16.05 0.12
C LYS A 174 -2.18 -15.58 -0.83
N TYR A 175 -2.70 -14.37 -0.61
CA TYR A 175 -3.71 -13.78 -1.48
C TYR A 175 -3.17 -13.48 -2.90
N CYS A 176 -1.99 -12.89 -3.01
CA CYS A 176 -1.37 -12.60 -4.30
C CYS A 176 -1.05 -13.88 -5.08
N ARG A 177 -0.62 -14.96 -4.41
CA ARG A 177 -0.47 -16.29 -5.05
C ARG A 177 -1.78 -16.82 -5.63
N PHE A 178 -2.89 -16.64 -4.92
CA PHE A 178 -4.21 -17.00 -5.44
C PHE A 178 -4.54 -16.19 -6.70
N LEU A 179 -4.30 -14.86 -6.71
CA LEU A 179 -4.54 -14.04 -7.90
C LEU A 179 -3.70 -14.52 -9.11
N GLU A 180 -2.45 -14.90 -8.87
CA GLU A 180 -1.59 -15.48 -9.92
C GLU A 180 -2.13 -16.83 -10.43
N SER A 181 -2.55 -17.74 -9.52
CA SER A 181 -3.05 -19.07 -9.89
C SER A 181 -4.32 -19.01 -10.74
N ARG A 182 -5.14 -17.97 -10.56
CA ARG A 182 -6.33 -17.71 -11.38
C ARG A 182 -6.04 -17.02 -12.71
N ASN A 183 -4.75 -16.77 -13.00
CA ASN A 183 -4.31 -16.03 -14.19
C ASN A 183 -4.91 -14.62 -14.33
N TYR A 184 -5.41 -14.04 -13.24
CA TYR A 184 -6.03 -12.71 -13.24
C TYR A 184 -5.10 -11.58 -13.71
N LEU A 185 -3.80 -11.81 -13.67
CA LEU A 185 -2.78 -10.85 -14.11
C LEU A 185 -2.42 -10.96 -15.60
N ARG A 186 -3.10 -11.85 -16.34
CA ARG A 186 -2.90 -12.00 -17.80
C ARG A 186 -3.82 -11.06 -18.58
N ASP A 187 -3.36 -10.70 -19.77
CA ASP A 187 -4.16 -9.93 -20.73
C ASP A 187 -5.54 -10.57 -20.95
N GLY A 188 -6.59 -9.76 -20.91
CA GLY A 188 -7.98 -10.19 -21.13
C GLY A 188 -8.78 -10.57 -19.88
N LEU A 189 -8.15 -10.72 -18.70
CA LEU A 189 -8.85 -11.03 -17.45
C LEU A 189 -8.88 -9.85 -16.46
N GLU A 190 -8.61 -8.62 -16.92
CA GLU A 190 -8.55 -7.44 -16.07
C GLU A 190 -9.86 -7.17 -15.33
N GLN A 191 -10.99 -7.40 -15.96
CA GLN A 191 -12.32 -7.19 -15.36
C GLN A 191 -12.56 -8.12 -14.16
N ASP A 192 -12.19 -9.39 -14.26
CA ASP A 192 -12.38 -10.35 -13.18
C ASP A 192 -11.40 -10.10 -12.03
N LEU A 193 -10.17 -9.68 -12.34
CA LEU A 193 -9.22 -9.19 -11.35
C LEU A 193 -9.80 -8.00 -10.59
N LEU A 194 -10.31 -6.98 -11.28
CA LEU A 194 -10.87 -5.79 -10.65
C LEU A 194 -12.08 -6.12 -9.77
N LYS A 195 -12.98 -7.00 -10.21
CA LYS A 195 -14.11 -7.47 -9.39
C LYS A 195 -13.63 -8.13 -8.09
N GLU A 196 -12.64 -9.04 -8.18
CA GLU A 196 -12.10 -9.71 -7.00
C GLU A 196 -11.41 -8.72 -6.06
N LEU A 197 -10.57 -7.82 -6.58
CA LEU A 197 -9.87 -6.81 -5.79
C LEU A 197 -10.85 -5.87 -5.08
N ARG A 198 -11.87 -5.37 -5.78
CA ARG A 198 -12.92 -4.48 -5.22
C ARG A 198 -13.72 -5.17 -4.13
N ARG A 199 -14.07 -6.45 -4.34
CA ARG A 199 -14.74 -7.25 -3.32
C ARG A 199 -13.86 -7.43 -2.08
N PHE A 200 -12.59 -7.81 -2.26
CA PHE A 200 -11.65 -8.02 -1.17
C PHE A 200 -11.37 -6.73 -0.39
N TYR A 201 -11.19 -5.59 -1.08
CA TYR A 201 -10.95 -4.29 -0.48
C TYR A 201 -12.02 -3.90 0.53
N ARG A 202 -13.28 -4.22 0.25
CA ARG A 202 -14.45 -3.87 1.07
C ARG A 202 -14.67 -4.77 2.27
N LEU A 203 -13.94 -5.87 2.39
CA LEU A 203 -14.02 -6.78 3.55
C LEU A 203 -13.32 -6.15 4.76
N ASN A 204 -13.85 -6.39 5.97
CA ASN A 204 -13.12 -6.13 7.22
C ASN A 204 -12.02 -7.18 7.45
N LEU A 205 -11.14 -6.95 8.45
CA LEU A 205 -10.01 -7.85 8.72
C LEU A 205 -10.44 -9.31 8.89
N LYS A 206 -11.48 -9.58 9.70
CA LYS A 206 -11.96 -10.95 9.96
C LYS A 206 -12.36 -11.68 8.67
N ASP A 207 -13.07 -10.98 7.79
CA ASP A 207 -13.53 -11.56 6.54
C ASP A 207 -12.42 -11.65 5.49
N LYS A 208 -11.47 -10.68 5.48
CA LYS A 208 -10.22 -10.79 4.69
C LYS A 208 -9.45 -12.06 5.08
N LEU A 209 -9.19 -12.26 6.37
CA LEU A 209 -8.45 -13.43 6.86
C LEU A 209 -9.19 -14.74 6.57
N ARG A 210 -10.51 -14.76 6.78
CA ARG A 210 -11.35 -15.91 6.41
C ARG A 210 -11.21 -16.23 4.93
N ARG A 211 -11.40 -15.23 4.04
CA ARG A 211 -11.26 -15.44 2.62
C ARG A 211 -9.88 -15.97 2.24
N ILE A 212 -8.81 -15.37 2.73
CA ILE A 212 -7.43 -15.82 2.47
C ILE A 212 -7.22 -17.29 2.91
N ASN A 213 -7.77 -17.67 4.05
CA ASN A 213 -7.59 -19.03 4.57
C ASN A 213 -8.33 -20.08 3.77
N TYR A 214 -9.44 -19.73 3.12
CA TYR A 214 -10.23 -20.62 2.25
C TYR A 214 -9.78 -20.62 0.77
N LEU A 215 -8.76 -19.85 0.40
CA LEU A 215 -8.18 -19.88 -0.93
C LEU A 215 -7.27 -21.13 -1.08
N HIS A 216 -7.65 -22.00 -1.97
CA HIS A 216 -6.89 -23.20 -2.36
C HIS A 216 -6.38 -23.08 -3.79
#